data_91ed709a3bb1327cb634e7026fc660a0
#
_entry.id   91ed709a3bb1327cb634e7026fc660a0
#
_cell.length_a   1.000
_cell.length_b   1.000
_cell.length_c   1.000
_cell.angle_alpha   90.00
_cell.angle_beta   90.00
_cell.angle_gamma   90.00
#
_symmetry.space_group_name_H-M   'P 1'
#
loop_
_entity.id
_entity.type
_entity.pdbx_description
1 polymer ?
#
loop_
_entity_poly.entity_id
_entity_poly.type
_entity_poly.pdbx_seq_one_letter_code
_entity_poly.pdbx_strand_id
1 'polypeptide(L)'
;MELVEVFQILGIEQTKDEKSLKNAYRNKLSVTNPEDDPEGFKRLRAAYEEACLYAKTPDEEPQGNVTTASFEDDTPAGQWVRTAREIYENITDRCDVTKWRKLFEEDAFLSLEEEENCTTYLLRFLMEHFKLPTDVWKLLDEKIHIVKNAGAFRERFPAQFVNYMVHKCEAGEEVDFTQFTGAEDADYDQFLQYYDRAFQALQGNDMEEAKHMLDCGDALGITHPVMEVCRASYYEKKGQIQEAIALLKELSARYPEDDLIAYHTAEILWRNVAKDEAATIYEKLLKKLPKHYMANLRLTTWYYEQERYKEAKKCAEEVLSVGGDDTFLDTLQ
;
A
#
# COMPACT_ATOMS: atom_id res chain seq x y z
N MET A 1 17.20 14.15 14.37
CA MET A 1 18.31 15.15 14.31
C MET A 1 17.81 16.32 13.48
N GLU A 2 18.15 17.59 13.81
CA GLU A 2 17.72 18.70 12.95
C GLU A 2 18.48 18.65 11.61
N LEU A 3 17.81 18.94 10.48
CA LEU A 3 18.43 18.84 9.14
C LEU A 3 19.72 19.64 9.00
N VAL A 4 19.81 20.81 9.64
CA VAL A 4 21.02 21.64 9.65
C VAL A 4 22.20 20.88 10.31
N GLU A 5 21.94 20.19 11.40
CA GLU A 5 22.95 19.38 12.10
C GLU A 5 23.39 18.18 11.26
N VAL A 6 22.45 17.54 10.55
CA VAL A 6 22.70 16.42 9.64
C VAL A 6 23.75 16.79 8.58
N PHE A 7 23.54 17.92 7.89
CA PHE A 7 24.44 18.37 6.82
C PHE A 7 25.76 18.93 7.34
N GLN A 8 25.78 19.50 8.56
CA GLN A 8 27.02 19.87 9.24
C GLN A 8 27.90 18.66 9.59
N ILE A 9 27.28 17.55 10.06
CA ILE A 9 28.02 16.31 10.35
C ILE A 9 28.59 15.72 9.05
N LEU A 10 27.85 15.73 7.96
CA LEU A 10 28.31 15.27 6.64
C LEU A 10 29.36 16.23 6.02
N GLY A 11 29.38 17.50 6.46
CA GLY A 11 30.33 18.50 6.00
C GLY A 11 30.06 18.98 4.57
N ILE A 12 28.80 19.04 4.19
CA ILE A 12 28.32 19.54 2.89
C ILE A 12 27.14 20.48 3.10
N GLU A 13 26.82 21.29 2.10
CA GLU A 13 25.59 22.05 2.05
C GLU A 13 24.38 21.12 1.86
N GLN A 14 23.21 21.59 2.29
CA GLN A 14 21.96 20.83 2.15
C GLN A 14 21.68 20.51 0.69
N THR A 15 21.53 19.22 0.38
CA THR A 15 21.34 18.74 -0.99
C THR A 15 20.49 17.46 -0.99
N LYS A 16 19.77 17.24 -2.08
CA LYS A 16 19.05 15.98 -2.37
C LYS A 16 19.78 15.09 -3.38
N ASP A 17 20.95 15.50 -3.85
CA ASP A 17 21.74 14.67 -4.76
C ASP A 17 22.37 13.48 -4.01
N GLU A 18 21.83 12.28 -4.25
CA GLU A 18 22.29 11.04 -3.61
C GLU A 18 23.78 10.75 -3.85
N LYS A 19 24.33 11.17 -5.00
CA LYS A 19 25.77 10.99 -5.29
C LYS A 19 26.61 11.86 -4.37
N SER A 20 26.21 13.11 -4.16
CA SER A 20 26.87 14.03 -3.25
C SER A 20 26.80 13.55 -1.81
N LEU A 21 25.64 13.06 -1.36
CA LEU A 21 25.48 12.47 -0.03
C LEU A 21 26.39 11.27 0.18
N LYS A 22 26.42 10.35 -0.77
CA LYS A 22 27.27 9.15 -0.71
C LYS A 22 28.76 9.48 -0.70
N ASN A 23 29.16 10.48 -1.46
CA ASN A 23 30.55 10.95 -1.49
C ASN A 23 30.94 11.63 -0.17
N ALA A 24 30.08 12.50 0.37
CA ALA A 24 30.30 13.15 1.65
C ALA A 24 30.45 12.13 2.78
N TYR A 25 29.54 11.15 2.84
CA TYR A 25 29.61 10.06 3.81
C TYR A 25 30.92 9.27 3.70
N ARG A 26 31.33 8.88 2.48
CA ARG A 26 32.59 8.16 2.25
C ARG A 26 33.81 8.96 2.69
N ASN A 27 33.85 10.27 2.40
CA ASN A 27 34.93 11.14 2.79
C ASN A 27 35.02 11.27 4.31
N LYS A 28 33.89 11.40 5.00
CA LYS A 28 33.86 11.44 6.47
C LYS A 28 34.21 10.10 7.09
N LEU A 29 33.74 9.01 6.50
CA LEU A 29 34.03 7.66 6.95
C LEU A 29 35.53 7.33 6.89
N SER A 30 36.26 7.88 5.91
CA SER A 30 37.73 7.68 5.80
C SER A 30 38.52 8.30 6.94
N VAL A 31 37.95 9.27 7.67
CA VAL A 31 38.58 9.96 8.80
C VAL A 31 37.93 9.65 10.16
N THR A 32 36.81 8.89 10.16
CA THR A 32 36.10 8.46 11.37
C THR A 32 36.25 6.96 11.52
N ASN A 33 37.25 6.50 12.26
CA ASN A 33 37.48 5.08 12.48
C ASN A 33 36.51 4.55 13.56
N PRO A 34 35.70 3.50 13.30
CA PRO A 34 34.80 2.91 14.30
C PRO A 34 35.50 2.41 15.57
N GLU A 35 36.78 2.03 15.46
CA GLU A 35 37.59 1.55 16.60
C GLU A 35 38.08 2.69 17.50
N ASP A 36 38.36 3.87 16.93
CA ASP A 36 38.89 5.01 17.64
C ASP A 36 37.80 5.97 18.13
N ASP A 37 36.69 6.11 17.37
CA ASP A 37 35.54 6.99 17.70
C ASP A 37 34.21 6.30 17.39
N PRO A 38 33.78 5.35 18.22
CA PRO A 38 32.51 4.64 18.01
C PRO A 38 31.26 5.54 18.02
N GLU A 39 31.28 6.59 18.85
CA GLU A 39 30.15 7.52 18.95
C GLU A 39 30.09 8.48 17.74
N GLY A 40 31.22 8.97 17.25
CA GLY A 40 31.31 9.74 16.02
C GLY A 40 30.86 8.94 14.81
N PHE A 41 31.22 7.65 14.76
CA PHE A 41 30.75 6.74 13.69
C PHE A 41 29.23 6.56 13.73
N LYS A 42 28.63 6.34 14.89
CA LYS A 42 27.15 6.23 15.02
C LYS A 42 26.46 7.51 14.60
N ARG A 43 26.97 8.67 15.03
CA ARG A 43 26.42 9.98 14.65
C ARG A 43 26.53 10.24 13.15
N LEU A 44 27.67 9.90 12.53
CA LEU A 44 27.89 10.03 11.10
C LEU A 44 26.93 9.13 10.29
N ARG A 45 26.73 7.90 10.76
CA ARG A 45 25.81 6.96 10.14
C ARG A 45 24.36 7.44 10.24
N ALA A 46 23.93 7.85 11.42
CA ALA A 46 22.58 8.39 11.64
C ALA A 46 22.34 9.65 10.77
N ALA A 47 23.32 10.55 10.68
CA ALA A 47 23.24 11.73 9.82
C ALA A 47 23.12 11.34 8.32
N TYR A 48 23.83 10.33 7.87
CA TYR A 48 23.72 9.86 6.49
C TYR A 48 22.35 9.22 6.20
N GLU A 49 21.84 8.39 7.10
CA GLU A 49 20.52 7.77 6.98
C GLU A 49 19.41 8.85 6.92
N GLU A 50 19.49 9.88 7.77
CA GLU A 50 18.59 11.02 7.80
C GLU A 50 18.69 11.90 6.53
N ALA A 51 19.90 12.12 6.02
CA ALA A 51 20.12 12.83 4.77
C ALA A 51 19.56 12.05 3.56
N CYS A 52 19.65 10.72 3.56
CA CYS A 52 19.04 9.88 2.53
C CYS A 52 17.50 9.89 2.60
N LEU A 53 16.92 9.95 3.80
CA LEU A 53 15.47 10.15 3.96
C LEU A 53 15.05 11.52 3.42
N TYR A 54 15.80 12.57 3.76
CA TYR A 54 15.57 13.92 3.23
C TYR A 54 15.69 13.96 1.70
N ALA A 55 16.66 13.27 1.12
CA ALA A 55 16.81 13.20 -0.34
C ALA A 55 15.63 12.53 -1.05
N LYS A 56 14.97 11.59 -0.37
CA LYS A 56 13.77 10.90 -0.86
C LYS A 56 12.48 11.68 -0.59
N THR A 57 12.50 12.68 0.32
CA THR A 57 11.35 13.57 0.44
C THR A 57 11.29 14.46 -0.79
N PRO A 58 10.11 14.62 -1.44
CA PRO A 58 9.95 15.54 -2.56
C PRO A 58 10.45 16.93 -2.16
N ASP A 59 11.03 17.68 -3.11
CA ASP A 59 11.30 19.10 -2.89
C ASP A 59 9.97 19.75 -2.47
N GLU A 60 9.95 20.40 -1.30
CA GLU A 60 8.98 21.45 -1.11
C GLU A 60 9.29 22.48 -2.21
N GLU A 61 8.51 22.44 -3.29
CA GLU A 61 8.54 23.53 -4.26
C GLU A 61 8.35 24.84 -3.47
N PRO A 62 9.06 25.93 -3.86
CA PRO A 62 8.89 27.20 -3.20
C PRO A 62 7.38 27.45 -3.13
N GLN A 63 6.87 27.72 -1.94
CA GLN A 63 5.50 28.10 -1.65
C GLN A 63 5.10 29.27 -2.53
N GLY A 64 4.87 29.03 -3.80
CA GLY A 64 3.83 29.71 -4.51
C GLY A 64 2.57 29.27 -3.79
N ASN A 65 1.87 30.17 -3.15
CA ASN A 65 0.58 29.96 -2.54
C ASN A 65 -0.28 29.07 -3.44
N VAL A 66 -0.18 27.76 -3.28
CA VAL A 66 -1.29 26.88 -3.51
C VAL A 66 -2.15 27.14 -2.28
N THR A 67 -2.85 28.27 -2.30
CA THR A 67 -4.11 28.40 -1.59
C THR A 67 -4.79 27.05 -1.81
N THR A 68 -5.16 26.39 -0.74
CA THR A 68 -6.34 25.53 -0.66
C THR A 68 -7.53 26.37 -1.10
N ALA A 69 -7.51 26.85 -2.35
CA ALA A 69 -8.66 27.35 -3.03
C ALA A 69 -9.57 26.12 -3.09
N SER A 70 -10.63 26.18 -2.32
CA SER A 70 -11.69 25.19 -2.37
C SER A 70 -12.01 24.99 -3.85
N PHE A 71 -11.70 23.80 -4.40
CA PHE A 71 -12.07 23.40 -5.77
C PHE A 71 -13.60 23.34 -5.93
N GLU A 72 -14.32 23.69 -4.90
CA GLU A 72 -15.76 23.78 -4.75
C GLU A 72 -16.22 25.24 -4.92
N ASP A 73 -15.75 25.87 -6.00
CA ASP A 73 -16.31 27.14 -6.43
C ASP A 73 -17.71 26.93 -7.02
N ASP A 74 -18.43 28.04 -7.31
CA ASP A 74 -19.77 27.97 -7.89
C ASP A 74 -19.77 27.71 -9.41
N THR A 75 -18.63 27.30 -9.98
CA THR A 75 -18.54 26.87 -11.38
C THR A 75 -19.22 25.51 -11.59
N PRO A 76 -19.63 25.16 -12.83
CA PRO A 76 -20.17 23.84 -13.11
C PRO A 76 -19.23 22.71 -12.71
N ALA A 77 -17.92 22.83 -12.95
CA ALA A 77 -16.91 21.86 -12.54
C ALA A 77 -16.77 21.78 -11.02
N GLY A 78 -16.82 22.91 -10.29
CA GLY A 78 -16.80 22.92 -8.83
C GLY A 78 -18.01 22.26 -8.20
N GLN A 79 -19.21 22.47 -8.79
CA GLN A 79 -20.43 21.79 -8.36
C GLN A 79 -20.36 20.28 -8.64
N TRP A 80 -19.84 19.89 -9.78
CA TRP A 80 -19.67 18.51 -10.18
C TRP A 80 -18.69 17.75 -9.26
N VAL A 81 -17.57 18.37 -8.88
CA VAL A 81 -16.63 17.73 -7.95
C VAL A 81 -17.18 17.63 -6.52
N ARG A 82 -18.11 18.53 -6.11
CA ARG A 82 -18.84 18.36 -4.84
C ARG A 82 -19.66 17.07 -4.84
N THR A 83 -20.37 16.79 -5.95
CA THR A 83 -21.08 15.50 -6.10
C THR A 83 -20.11 14.32 -6.01
N ALA A 84 -18.91 14.41 -6.62
CA ALA A 84 -17.87 13.39 -6.48
C ALA A 84 -17.46 13.21 -5.01
N ARG A 85 -17.31 14.28 -4.23
CA ARG A 85 -17.00 14.25 -2.80
C ARG A 85 -18.10 13.56 -2.00
N GLU A 86 -19.35 13.91 -2.23
CA GLU A 86 -20.51 13.29 -1.54
C GLU A 86 -20.56 11.79 -1.78
N ILE A 87 -20.27 11.33 -3.02
CA ILE A 87 -20.15 9.91 -3.34
C ILE A 87 -18.98 9.28 -2.59
N TYR A 88 -17.84 9.97 -2.52
CA TYR A 88 -16.64 9.46 -1.86
C TYR A 88 -16.79 9.33 -0.33
N GLU A 89 -17.41 10.30 0.31
CA GLU A 89 -17.54 10.36 1.78
C GLU A 89 -18.47 9.27 2.33
N ASN A 90 -19.46 8.81 1.57
CA ASN A 90 -20.30 7.70 1.96
C ASN A 90 -19.72 6.37 1.41
N ILE A 91 -19.34 5.43 2.28
CA ILE A 91 -18.67 4.19 1.88
C ILE A 91 -19.52 3.33 0.93
N THR A 92 -20.83 3.28 1.13
CA THR A 92 -21.74 2.51 0.27
C THR A 92 -21.76 3.10 -1.14
N ASP A 93 -21.82 4.43 -1.24
CA ASP A 93 -21.83 5.16 -2.49
C ASP A 93 -20.46 5.13 -3.18
N ARG A 94 -19.38 5.24 -2.39
CA ARG A 94 -17.99 5.09 -2.86
C ARG A 94 -17.77 3.78 -3.59
N CYS A 95 -18.39 2.70 -3.12
CA CYS A 95 -18.31 1.37 -3.72
C CYS A 95 -19.27 1.15 -4.89
N ASP A 96 -20.28 2.00 -5.06
CA ASP A 96 -21.26 1.86 -6.13
C ASP A 96 -20.77 2.50 -7.44
N VAL A 97 -20.18 1.67 -8.31
CA VAL A 97 -19.72 2.11 -9.64
C VAL A 97 -20.82 2.81 -10.45
N THR A 98 -22.11 2.48 -10.19
CA THR A 98 -23.21 3.08 -10.94
C THR A 98 -23.41 4.55 -10.56
N LYS A 99 -23.11 4.94 -9.32
CA LYS A 99 -23.15 6.34 -8.89
C LYS A 99 -22.04 7.15 -9.55
N TRP A 100 -20.81 6.60 -9.56
CA TRP A 100 -19.70 7.21 -10.28
C TRP A 100 -20.00 7.32 -11.78
N ARG A 101 -20.60 6.30 -12.40
CA ARG A 101 -20.97 6.34 -13.82
C ARG A 101 -21.98 7.46 -14.11
N LYS A 102 -23.00 7.63 -13.27
CA LYS A 102 -23.98 8.72 -13.40
C LYS A 102 -23.35 10.10 -13.29
N LEU A 103 -22.36 10.27 -12.41
CA LEU A 103 -21.59 11.51 -12.28
C LEU A 103 -20.95 11.92 -13.62
N PHE A 104 -20.43 10.96 -14.38
CA PHE A 104 -19.85 11.20 -15.72
C PHE A 104 -20.89 11.39 -16.83
N GLU A 105 -22.18 11.20 -16.54
CA GLU A 105 -23.30 11.46 -17.45
C GLU A 105 -23.93 12.85 -17.23
N GLU A 106 -23.45 13.61 -16.23
CA GLU A 106 -23.94 14.96 -15.97
C GLU A 106 -23.47 15.97 -17.03
N ASP A 107 -24.32 16.97 -17.31
CA ASP A 107 -24.09 18.00 -18.34
C ASP A 107 -22.74 18.71 -18.17
N ALA A 108 -22.28 18.93 -16.92
CA ALA A 108 -21.01 19.56 -16.63
C ALA A 108 -19.82 18.79 -17.22
N PHE A 109 -19.78 17.45 -17.06
CA PHE A 109 -18.72 16.64 -17.63
C PHE A 109 -18.86 16.44 -19.14
N LEU A 110 -20.10 16.40 -19.67
CA LEU A 110 -20.37 16.22 -21.10
C LEU A 110 -20.11 17.50 -21.92
N SER A 111 -19.94 18.64 -21.27
CA SER A 111 -19.62 19.92 -21.92
C SER A 111 -18.16 19.96 -22.36
N LEU A 112 -17.87 20.19 -23.64
CA LEU A 112 -16.52 20.35 -24.15
C LEU A 112 -15.72 21.48 -23.48
N GLU A 113 -16.42 22.48 -22.92
CA GLU A 113 -15.80 23.62 -22.24
C GLU A 113 -15.41 23.28 -20.80
N GLU A 114 -16.11 22.35 -20.14
CA GLU A 114 -15.96 22.04 -18.71
C GLU A 114 -15.30 20.65 -18.46
N GLU A 115 -15.24 19.76 -19.43
CA GLU A 115 -14.67 18.41 -19.28
C GLU A 115 -13.25 18.43 -18.70
N GLU A 116 -12.39 19.33 -19.20
CA GLU A 116 -11.01 19.45 -18.72
C GLU A 116 -10.97 20.02 -17.29
N ASN A 117 -11.84 20.96 -16.96
CA ASN A 117 -11.97 21.52 -15.61
C ASN A 117 -12.46 20.45 -14.64
N CYS A 118 -13.52 19.70 -14.99
CA CYS A 118 -14.04 18.57 -14.20
C CYS A 118 -12.96 17.54 -13.93
N THR A 119 -12.22 17.14 -14.98
CA THR A 119 -11.09 16.18 -14.86
C THR A 119 -10.01 16.72 -13.92
N THR A 120 -9.62 17.98 -14.09
CA THR A 120 -8.58 18.61 -13.26
C THR A 120 -9.00 18.69 -11.79
N TYR A 121 -10.24 19.08 -11.51
CA TYR A 121 -10.78 19.21 -10.16
C TYR A 121 -10.92 17.84 -9.49
N LEU A 122 -11.39 16.83 -10.24
CA LEU A 122 -11.47 15.45 -9.75
C LEU A 122 -10.07 14.90 -9.39
N LEU A 123 -9.08 15.05 -10.26
CA LEU A 123 -7.73 14.56 -10.00
C LEU A 123 -7.08 15.28 -8.81
N ARG A 124 -7.34 16.58 -8.63
CA ARG A 124 -6.88 17.31 -7.44
C ARG A 124 -7.56 16.79 -6.16
N PHE A 125 -8.85 16.56 -6.20
CA PHE A 125 -9.59 15.95 -5.10
C PHE A 125 -9.01 14.57 -4.76
N LEU A 126 -8.76 13.74 -5.77
CA LEU A 126 -8.22 12.39 -5.60
C LEU A 126 -6.75 12.36 -5.13
N MET A 127 -5.99 13.45 -5.20
CA MET A 127 -4.66 13.51 -4.59
C MET A 127 -4.70 13.32 -3.06
N GLU A 128 -5.78 13.75 -2.43
CA GLU A 128 -5.99 13.64 -0.99
C GLU A 128 -6.96 12.50 -0.63
N HIS A 129 -7.86 12.14 -1.56
CA HIS A 129 -8.97 11.21 -1.39
C HIS A 129 -8.89 10.05 -2.39
N PHE A 130 -7.82 9.25 -2.32
CA PHE A 130 -7.46 8.25 -3.34
C PHE A 130 -7.86 6.80 -2.98
N LYS A 131 -8.47 6.59 -1.84
CA LYS A 131 -8.89 5.25 -1.38
C LYS A 131 -10.21 4.85 -2.05
N LEU A 132 -10.12 4.33 -3.27
CA LEU A 132 -11.24 3.91 -4.09
C LEU A 132 -11.13 2.42 -4.46
N PRO A 133 -12.27 1.70 -4.62
CA PRO A 133 -12.28 0.35 -5.17
C PRO A 133 -11.67 0.28 -6.58
N THR A 134 -11.08 -0.85 -6.92
CA THR A 134 -10.48 -1.08 -8.24
C THR A 134 -11.46 -0.87 -9.39
N ASP A 135 -12.73 -1.26 -9.23
CA ASP A 135 -13.72 -1.08 -10.29
C ASP A 135 -14.08 0.39 -10.53
N VAL A 136 -13.98 1.23 -9.50
CA VAL A 136 -14.10 2.69 -9.66
C VAL A 136 -12.87 3.23 -10.40
N TRP A 137 -11.64 2.79 -10.04
CA TRP A 137 -10.43 3.18 -10.78
C TRP A 137 -10.50 2.79 -12.26
N LYS A 138 -11.00 1.60 -12.59
CA LYS A 138 -11.21 1.16 -13.97
C LYS A 138 -12.23 2.04 -14.71
N LEU A 139 -13.31 2.44 -14.01
CA LEU A 139 -14.28 3.37 -14.58
C LEU A 139 -13.64 4.75 -14.82
N LEU A 140 -12.82 5.25 -13.89
CA LEU A 140 -12.08 6.51 -14.07
C LEU A 140 -11.18 6.41 -15.31
N ASP A 141 -10.44 5.31 -15.48
CA ASP A 141 -9.62 5.11 -16.69
C ASP A 141 -10.47 5.03 -17.98
N GLU A 142 -11.64 4.38 -17.93
CA GLU A 142 -12.59 4.37 -19.07
C GLU A 142 -12.99 5.81 -19.47
N LYS A 143 -13.22 6.69 -18.50
CA LYS A 143 -13.78 8.04 -18.72
C LYS A 143 -12.72 9.10 -19.03
N ILE A 144 -11.61 9.13 -18.29
CA ILE A 144 -10.58 10.17 -18.42
C ILE A 144 -9.24 9.66 -18.95
N HIS A 145 -9.19 8.37 -19.32
CA HIS A 145 -8.03 7.74 -19.97
C HIS A 145 -6.72 7.89 -19.19
N ILE A 146 -6.72 7.53 -17.89
CA ILE A 146 -5.59 7.71 -16.97
C ILE A 146 -4.32 7.05 -17.50
N VAL A 147 -4.40 5.77 -17.87
CA VAL A 147 -3.25 4.99 -18.34
C VAL A 147 -2.72 5.58 -19.65
N LYS A 148 -3.61 5.87 -20.61
CA LYS A 148 -3.24 6.43 -21.92
C LYS A 148 -2.61 7.82 -21.80
N ASN A 149 -3.15 8.67 -20.92
CA ASN A 149 -2.75 10.08 -20.77
C ASN A 149 -1.74 10.28 -19.62
N ALA A 150 -1.19 9.22 -19.03
CA ALA A 150 -0.27 9.29 -17.89
C ALA A 150 0.92 10.26 -18.11
N GLY A 151 1.45 10.33 -19.36
CA GLY A 151 2.50 11.29 -19.71
C GLY A 151 2.06 12.75 -19.50
N ALA A 152 0.91 13.12 -20.06
CA ALA A 152 0.35 14.48 -19.93
C ALA A 152 -0.03 14.81 -18.49
N PHE A 153 -0.54 13.83 -17.74
CA PHE A 153 -0.85 14.05 -16.32
C PHE A 153 0.42 14.27 -15.47
N ARG A 154 1.56 13.64 -15.77
CA ARG A 154 2.84 13.90 -15.08
C ARG A 154 3.40 15.30 -15.29
N GLU A 155 2.96 16.03 -16.31
CA GLU A 155 3.30 17.44 -16.51
C GLU A 155 2.51 18.39 -15.58
N ARG A 156 1.37 17.93 -15.03
CA ARG A 156 0.42 18.73 -14.26
C ARG A 156 0.25 18.29 -12.81
N PHE A 157 0.58 17.04 -12.50
CA PHE A 157 0.41 16.40 -11.20
C PHE A 157 1.68 15.68 -10.76
N PRO A 158 1.89 15.48 -9.43
CA PRO A 158 3.04 14.74 -8.93
C PRO A 158 3.15 13.34 -9.56
N ALA A 159 4.35 12.99 -10.01
CA ALA A 159 4.59 11.72 -10.71
C ALA A 159 4.19 10.50 -9.86
N GLN A 160 4.40 10.56 -8.54
CA GLN A 160 3.99 9.49 -7.62
C GLN A 160 2.47 9.27 -7.63
N PHE A 161 1.68 10.34 -7.63
CA PHE A 161 0.23 10.24 -7.72
C PHE A 161 -0.24 9.63 -9.05
N VAL A 162 0.36 10.07 -10.16
CA VAL A 162 0.04 9.51 -11.49
C VAL A 162 0.42 8.02 -11.56
N ASN A 163 1.59 7.65 -11.04
CA ASN A 163 2.01 6.25 -10.99
C ASN A 163 1.06 5.40 -10.13
N TYR A 164 0.62 5.94 -8.99
CA TYR A 164 -0.39 5.29 -8.14
C TYR A 164 -1.69 5.04 -8.89
N MET A 165 -2.24 6.06 -9.59
CA MET A 165 -3.46 5.92 -10.38
C MET A 165 -3.33 4.84 -11.46
N VAL A 166 -2.23 4.87 -12.24
CA VAL A 166 -1.94 3.87 -13.28
C VAL A 166 -1.90 2.47 -12.67
N HIS A 167 -1.17 2.31 -11.56
CA HIS A 167 -1.09 1.03 -10.87
C HIS A 167 -2.47 0.53 -10.43
N LYS A 168 -3.31 1.39 -9.85
CA LYS A 168 -4.68 1.02 -9.42
C LYS A 168 -5.62 0.67 -10.57
N CYS A 169 -5.43 1.28 -11.74
CA CYS A 169 -6.18 0.92 -12.95
C CYS A 169 -5.78 -0.46 -13.50
N GLU A 170 -4.50 -0.85 -13.38
CA GLU A 170 -3.94 -2.08 -13.94
C GLU A 170 -3.91 -3.26 -12.94
N ALA A 171 -3.73 -2.98 -11.65
CA ALA A 171 -3.64 -3.99 -10.60
C ALA A 171 -5.01 -4.49 -10.15
N GLY A 172 -5.01 -5.64 -9.47
CA GLY A 172 -6.17 -6.14 -8.73
C GLY A 172 -6.36 -5.40 -7.40
N GLU A 173 -7.43 -5.75 -6.68
CA GLU A 173 -7.74 -5.22 -5.35
C GLU A 173 -6.76 -5.77 -4.30
N GLU A 174 -6.20 -4.86 -3.50
CA GLU A 174 -5.47 -5.20 -2.27
C GLU A 174 -6.42 -5.31 -1.07
N VAL A 175 -7.52 -4.51 -1.09
CA VAL A 175 -8.54 -4.44 -0.05
C VAL A 175 -9.91 -4.54 -0.71
N ASP A 176 -10.70 -5.54 -0.34
CA ASP A 176 -12.07 -5.70 -0.83
C ASP A 176 -13.01 -4.76 -0.06
N PHE A 177 -13.30 -3.61 -0.65
CA PHE A 177 -14.16 -2.58 -0.04
C PHE A 177 -15.57 -3.07 0.31
N THR A 178 -16.04 -4.18 -0.27
CA THR A 178 -17.37 -4.75 0.04
C THR A 178 -17.41 -5.44 1.40
N GLN A 179 -16.26 -5.68 2.02
CA GLN A 179 -16.13 -6.34 3.33
C GLN A 179 -16.10 -5.35 4.50
N PHE A 180 -16.14 -4.05 4.24
CA PHE A 180 -16.24 -3.06 5.30
C PHE A 180 -17.55 -3.15 6.06
N THR A 181 -17.46 -3.01 7.39
CA THR A 181 -18.61 -2.91 8.28
C THR A 181 -18.37 -1.73 9.24
N GLY A 182 -19.32 -0.81 9.31
CA GLY A 182 -19.24 0.40 10.11
C GLY A 182 -20.35 1.37 9.76
N ALA A 183 -20.38 2.56 10.37
CA ALA A 183 -21.29 3.63 9.98
C ALA A 183 -20.92 4.16 8.57
N GLU A 184 -21.91 4.54 7.76
CA GLU A 184 -21.69 4.97 6.37
C GLU A 184 -20.81 6.22 6.25
N ASP A 185 -20.83 7.08 7.24
CA ASP A 185 -20.08 8.35 7.37
C ASP A 185 -18.84 8.23 8.26
N ALA A 186 -18.42 7.00 8.64
CA ALA A 186 -17.20 6.81 9.41
C ALA A 186 -15.94 7.11 8.56
N ASP A 187 -14.83 7.42 9.23
CA ASP A 187 -13.58 7.77 8.55
C ASP A 187 -12.82 6.52 8.06
N TYR A 188 -13.25 6.02 6.90
CA TYR A 188 -12.64 4.86 6.25
C TYR A 188 -11.23 5.15 5.72
N ASP A 189 -10.92 6.39 5.39
CA ASP A 189 -9.59 6.78 4.95
C ASP A 189 -8.60 6.70 6.11
N GLN A 190 -9.01 7.16 7.30
CA GLN A 190 -8.21 7.04 8.52
C GLN A 190 -8.04 5.58 8.93
N PHE A 191 -9.09 4.75 8.79
CA PHE A 191 -8.99 3.31 9.04
C PHE A 191 -7.94 2.65 8.14
N LEU A 192 -7.98 2.94 6.83
CA LEU A 192 -7.01 2.40 5.88
C LEU A 192 -5.58 2.92 6.14
N GLN A 193 -5.42 4.16 6.61
CA GLN A 193 -4.11 4.67 7.05
C GLN A 193 -3.60 3.90 8.28
N TYR A 194 -4.45 3.61 9.26
CA TYR A 194 -4.06 2.79 10.41
C TYR A 194 -3.69 1.37 10.00
N TYR A 195 -4.44 0.78 9.05
CA TYR A 195 -4.09 -0.52 8.48
C TYR A 195 -2.71 -0.49 7.81
N ASP A 196 -2.46 0.47 6.91
CA ASP A 196 -1.17 0.60 6.22
C ASP A 196 0.00 0.74 7.23
N ARG A 197 -0.18 1.56 8.26
CA ARG A 197 0.83 1.75 9.32
C ARG A 197 1.00 0.51 10.20
N ALA A 198 -0.08 -0.17 10.57
CA ALA A 198 -0.01 -1.43 11.31
C ALA A 198 0.76 -2.50 10.54
N PHE A 199 0.47 -2.61 9.23
CA PHE A 199 1.17 -3.54 8.35
C PHE A 199 2.67 -3.22 8.25
N GLN A 200 3.04 -1.96 8.01
CA GLN A 200 4.44 -1.52 7.96
C GLN A 200 5.17 -1.74 9.29
N ALA A 201 4.54 -1.43 10.42
CA ALA A 201 5.09 -1.66 11.74
C ALA A 201 5.34 -3.17 11.99
N LEU A 202 4.42 -4.03 11.56
CA LEU A 202 4.62 -5.48 11.61
C LEU A 202 5.79 -5.93 10.75
N GLN A 203 5.97 -5.39 9.54
CA GLN A 203 7.12 -5.71 8.70
C GLN A 203 8.44 -5.25 9.35
N GLY A 204 8.46 -4.04 9.92
CA GLY A 204 9.59 -3.47 10.66
C GLY A 204 9.80 -4.08 12.05
N ASN A 205 8.94 -5.03 12.48
CA ASN A 205 8.96 -5.62 13.82
C ASN A 205 8.77 -4.60 14.96
N ASP A 206 8.13 -3.47 14.70
CA ASP A 206 7.72 -2.49 15.70
C ASP A 206 6.38 -2.89 16.32
N MET A 207 6.45 -3.65 17.40
CA MET A 207 5.27 -4.21 18.06
C MET A 207 4.46 -3.18 18.85
N GLU A 208 5.05 -2.06 19.25
CA GLU A 208 4.34 -0.99 19.97
C GLU A 208 3.51 -0.17 19.00
N GLU A 209 4.11 0.26 17.90
CA GLU A 209 3.40 0.97 16.84
C GLU A 209 2.32 0.10 16.21
N ALA A 210 2.61 -1.18 15.92
CA ALA A 210 1.62 -2.11 15.38
C ALA A 210 0.39 -2.20 16.30
N LYS A 211 0.61 -2.39 17.61
CA LYS A 211 -0.50 -2.44 18.56
C LYS A 211 -1.28 -1.13 18.61
N HIS A 212 -0.57 0.00 18.65
CA HIS A 212 -1.20 1.30 18.70
C HIS A 212 -2.10 1.55 17.48
N MET A 213 -1.64 1.20 16.28
CA MET A 213 -2.42 1.36 15.05
C MET A 213 -3.65 0.43 15.02
N LEU A 214 -3.51 -0.81 15.50
CA LEU A 214 -4.64 -1.73 15.63
C LEU A 214 -5.70 -1.19 16.62
N ASP A 215 -5.27 -0.66 17.77
CA ASP A 215 -6.17 -0.07 18.78
C ASP A 215 -6.87 1.21 18.23
N CYS A 216 -6.15 2.03 17.45
CA CYS A 216 -6.72 3.20 16.78
C CYS A 216 -7.76 2.82 15.72
N GLY A 217 -7.51 1.76 14.94
CA GLY A 217 -8.48 1.24 13.97
C GLY A 217 -9.78 0.77 14.65
N ASP A 218 -9.66 0.05 15.77
CA ASP A 218 -10.82 -0.40 16.56
C ASP A 218 -11.66 0.77 17.08
N ALA A 219 -11.00 1.87 17.46
CA ALA A 219 -11.68 3.06 18.02
C ALA A 219 -12.59 3.77 16.99
N LEU A 220 -12.38 3.56 15.68
CA LEU A 220 -13.24 4.11 14.64
C LEU A 220 -14.58 3.38 14.49
N GLY A 221 -14.75 2.22 15.16
CA GLY A 221 -15.96 1.40 15.02
C GLY A 221 -16.13 0.78 13.63
N ILE A 222 -15.08 0.77 12.83
CA ILE A 222 -15.00 0.12 11.51
C ILE A 222 -14.35 -1.24 11.67
N THR A 223 -14.86 -2.25 10.99
CA THR A 223 -14.23 -3.57 10.91
C THR A 223 -13.97 -3.98 9.47
N HIS A 224 -12.84 -4.63 9.25
CA HIS A 224 -12.47 -5.20 7.95
C HIS A 224 -11.50 -6.37 8.17
N PRO A 225 -11.60 -7.48 7.41
CA PRO A 225 -10.73 -8.64 7.57
C PRO A 225 -9.22 -8.35 7.50
N VAL A 226 -8.78 -7.40 6.68
CA VAL A 226 -7.34 -7.05 6.58
C VAL A 226 -6.75 -6.58 7.91
N MET A 227 -7.50 -5.84 8.72
CA MET A 227 -7.05 -5.40 10.05
C MET A 227 -6.93 -6.60 11.00
N GLU A 228 -7.86 -7.55 10.91
CA GLU A 228 -7.82 -8.77 11.73
C GLU A 228 -6.67 -9.71 11.28
N VAL A 229 -6.33 -9.74 10.00
CA VAL A 229 -5.12 -10.44 9.51
C VAL A 229 -3.85 -9.80 10.09
N CYS A 230 -3.78 -8.46 10.15
CA CYS A 230 -2.68 -7.77 10.85
C CYS A 230 -2.65 -8.12 12.34
N ARG A 231 -3.81 -8.21 13.00
CA ARG A 231 -3.93 -8.60 14.40
C ARG A 231 -3.43 -10.04 14.63
N ALA A 232 -3.78 -10.97 13.75
CA ALA A 232 -3.26 -12.33 13.80
C ALA A 232 -1.73 -12.38 13.65
N SER A 233 -1.18 -11.57 12.73
CA SER A 233 0.26 -11.43 12.57
C SER A 233 0.94 -10.81 13.81
N TYR A 234 0.29 -9.85 14.46
CA TYR A 234 0.75 -9.29 15.73
C TYR A 234 0.78 -10.37 16.83
N TYR A 235 -0.26 -11.17 16.97
CA TYR A 235 -0.31 -12.28 17.95
C TYR A 235 0.80 -13.30 17.67
N GLU A 236 1.00 -13.70 16.40
CA GLU A 236 2.09 -14.61 16.02
C GLU A 236 3.45 -14.08 16.50
N LYS A 237 3.76 -12.81 16.16
CA LYS A 237 5.03 -12.18 16.54
C LYS A 237 5.23 -12.02 18.04
N LYS A 238 4.14 -11.94 18.80
CA LYS A 238 4.14 -11.96 20.29
C LYS A 238 4.25 -13.38 20.88
N GLY A 239 4.30 -14.42 20.03
CA GLY A 239 4.33 -15.82 20.49
C GLY A 239 2.96 -16.38 20.92
N GLN A 240 1.88 -15.64 20.68
CA GLN A 240 0.50 -16.02 20.96
C GLN A 240 -0.09 -16.78 19.76
N ILE A 241 0.55 -17.93 19.43
CA ILE A 241 0.26 -18.64 18.18
C ILE A 241 -1.17 -19.20 18.15
N GLN A 242 -1.69 -19.66 19.30
CA GLN A 242 -3.02 -20.25 19.37
C GLN A 242 -4.11 -19.21 19.13
N GLU A 243 -3.92 -17.99 19.64
CA GLU A 243 -4.80 -16.84 19.44
C GLU A 243 -4.81 -16.42 17.98
N ALA A 244 -3.62 -16.35 17.34
CA ALA A 244 -3.49 -16.03 15.92
C ALA A 244 -4.24 -17.05 15.04
N ILE A 245 -4.05 -18.35 15.31
CA ILE A 245 -4.72 -19.43 14.55
C ILE A 245 -6.24 -19.40 14.79
N ALA A 246 -6.68 -19.18 16.02
CA ALA A 246 -8.10 -19.12 16.35
C ALA A 246 -8.81 -17.98 15.60
N LEU A 247 -8.19 -16.79 15.59
CA LEU A 247 -8.69 -15.62 14.87
C LEU A 247 -8.80 -15.89 13.37
N LEU A 248 -7.74 -16.42 12.75
CA LEU A 248 -7.74 -16.70 11.31
C LEU A 248 -8.72 -17.81 10.93
N LYS A 249 -8.93 -18.83 11.79
CA LYS A 249 -9.96 -19.85 11.55
C LYS A 249 -11.37 -19.27 11.62
N GLU A 250 -11.63 -18.34 12.54
CA GLU A 250 -12.89 -17.61 12.60
C GLU A 250 -13.11 -16.77 11.32
N LEU A 251 -12.08 -16.03 10.90
CA LEU A 251 -12.13 -15.25 9.64
C LEU A 251 -12.37 -16.15 8.43
N SER A 252 -11.64 -17.26 8.32
CA SER A 252 -11.80 -18.22 7.22
C SER A 252 -13.21 -18.86 7.19
N ALA A 253 -13.87 -19.00 8.33
CA ALA A 253 -15.25 -19.47 8.40
C ALA A 253 -16.25 -18.40 7.96
N ARG A 254 -15.96 -17.12 8.24
CA ARG A 254 -16.81 -15.97 7.87
C ARG A 254 -16.60 -15.57 6.40
N TYR A 255 -15.37 -15.66 5.90
CA TYR A 255 -14.96 -15.28 4.55
C TYR A 255 -14.27 -16.45 3.83
N PRO A 256 -15.01 -17.54 3.49
CA PRO A 256 -14.40 -18.79 2.99
C PRO A 256 -13.78 -18.68 1.61
N GLU A 257 -14.14 -17.64 0.86
CA GLU A 257 -13.64 -17.38 -0.50
C GLU A 257 -12.52 -16.33 -0.55
N ASP A 258 -12.15 -15.75 0.60
CA ASP A 258 -11.11 -14.73 0.68
C ASP A 258 -9.71 -15.36 0.61
N ASP A 259 -9.00 -15.04 -0.46
CA ASP A 259 -7.70 -15.63 -0.76
C ASP A 259 -6.58 -15.07 0.14
N LEU A 260 -6.71 -13.82 0.62
CA LEU A 260 -5.76 -13.21 1.55
C LEU A 260 -5.82 -13.89 2.93
N ILE A 261 -7.02 -14.09 3.45
CA ILE A 261 -7.24 -14.80 4.73
C ILE A 261 -6.74 -16.23 4.60
N ALA A 262 -7.06 -16.93 3.50
CA ALA A 262 -6.60 -18.28 3.25
C ALA A 262 -5.06 -18.35 3.23
N TYR A 263 -4.41 -17.42 2.53
CA TYR A 263 -2.95 -17.34 2.46
C TYR A 263 -2.32 -17.11 3.84
N HIS A 264 -2.77 -16.12 4.59
CA HIS A 264 -2.21 -15.83 5.92
C HIS A 264 -2.45 -16.96 6.91
N THR A 265 -3.62 -17.63 6.83
CA THR A 265 -3.90 -18.83 7.64
C THR A 265 -2.88 -19.92 7.33
N ALA A 266 -2.64 -20.20 6.05
CA ALA A 266 -1.68 -21.20 5.64
C ALA A 266 -0.25 -20.85 6.07
N GLU A 267 0.17 -19.59 5.95
CA GLU A 267 1.51 -19.13 6.37
C GLU A 267 1.75 -19.31 7.87
N ILE A 268 0.79 -18.95 8.73
CA ILE A 268 0.93 -19.10 10.18
C ILE A 268 0.95 -20.60 10.56
N LEU A 269 0.07 -21.40 9.97
CA LEU A 269 0.07 -22.85 10.18
C LEU A 269 1.38 -23.49 9.72
N TRP A 270 1.89 -23.09 8.57
CA TRP A 270 3.15 -23.58 8.01
C TRP A 270 4.34 -23.32 8.91
N ARG A 271 4.45 -22.10 9.43
CA ARG A 271 5.58 -21.71 10.28
C ARG A 271 5.54 -22.34 11.67
N ASN A 272 4.35 -22.63 12.19
CA ASN A 272 4.25 -22.90 13.62
C ASN A 272 3.83 -24.32 14.00
N VAL A 273 2.93 -25.02 13.29
CA VAL A 273 2.35 -26.26 13.88
C VAL A 273 1.95 -27.35 12.87
N ALA A 274 1.43 -26.98 11.69
CA ALA A 274 0.66 -27.95 10.89
C ALA A 274 0.88 -27.78 9.39
N LYS A 275 2.06 -28.21 8.90
CA LYS A 275 2.39 -28.16 7.47
C LYS A 275 1.36 -28.85 6.57
N ASP A 276 0.75 -29.97 7.02
CA ASP A 276 -0.22 -30.72 6.23
C ASP A 276 -1.55 -29.94 6.08
N GLU A 277 -2.01 -29.26 7.17
CA GLU A 277 -3.17 -28.41 7.13
C GLU A 277 -2.90 -27.18 6.22
N ALA A 278 -1.74 -26.56 6.36
CA ALA A 278 -1.29 -25.48 5.50
C ALA A 278 -1.23 -25.87 4.03
N ALA A 279 -0.65 -27.03 3.71
CA ALA A 279 -0.57 -27.56 2.36
C ALA A 279 -1.97 -27.72 1.72
N THR A 280 -2.94 -28.22 2.49
CA THR A 280 -4.33 -28.35 2.04
C THR A 280 -4.93 -26.99 1.65
N ILE A 281 -4.63 -25.93 2.41
CA ILE A 281 -5.10 -24.57 2.13
C ILE A 281 -4.39 -24.03 0.87
N TYR A 282 -3.07 -24.19 0.75
CA TYR A 282 -2.32 -23.79 -0.44
C TYR A 282 -2.80 -24.52 -1.70
N GLU A 283 -3.10 -25.82 -1.63
CA GLU A 283 -3.68 -26.56 -2.76
C GLU A 283 -5.01 -25.97 -3.22
N LYS A 284 -5.86 -25.48 -2.29
CA LYS A 284 -7.10 -24.81 -2.64
C LYS A 284 -6.83 -23.43 -3.27
N LEU A 285 -5.90 -22.67 -2.69
CA LEU A 285 -5.51 -21.37 -3.20
C LEU A 285 -4.99 -21.45 -4.64
N LEU A 286 -4.13 -22.46 -4.94
CA LEU A 286 -3.59 -22.65 -6.29
C LEU A 286 -4.63 -23.08 -7.34
N LYS A 287 -5.82 -23.55 -6.95
CA LYS A 287 -6.91 -23.78 -7.89
C LYS A 287 -7.49 -22.49 -8.44
N LYS A 288 -7.48 -21.43 -7.63
CA LYS A 288 -7.93 -20.07 -8.02
C LYS A 288 -6.77 -19.25 -8.60
N LEU A 289 -5.62 -19.31 -7.96
CA LEU A 289 -4.43 -18.53 -8.28
C LEU A 289 -3.23 -19.45 -8.61
N PRO A 290 -3.19 -20.10 -9.78
CA PRO A 290 -2.19 -21.11 -10.12
C PRO A 290 -0.73 -20.63 -10.05
N LYS A 291 -0.52 -19.31 -10.26
CA LYS A 291 0.79 -18.69 -10.25
C LYS A 291 1.16 -18.01 -8.92
N HIS A 292 0.41 -18.26 -7.84
CA HIS A 292 0.72 -17.67 -6.54
C HIS A 292 2.08 -18.16 -6.05
N TYR A 293 3.07 -17.26 -6.04
CA TYR A 293 4.48 -17.59 -5.83
C TYR A 293 4.74 -18.36 -4.53
N MET A 294 4.31 -17.77 -3.38
CA MET A 294 4.60 -18.38 -2.07
C MET A 294 3.88 -19.72 -1.87
N ALA A 295 2.64 -19.87 -2.36
CA ALA A 295 1.93 -21.13 -2.27
C ALA A 295 2.64 -22.22 -3.07
N ASN A 296 3.09 -21.93 -4.29
CA ASN A 296 3.90 -22.86 -5.09
C ASN A 296 5.23 -23.18 -4.41
N LEU A 297 5.92 -22.19 -3.84
CA LEU A 297 7.19 -22.38 -3.13
C LEU A 297 7.02 -23.31 -1.91
N ARG A 298 5.98 -23.07 -1.08
CA ARG A 298 5.69 -23.91 0.10
C ARG A 298 5.33 -25.33 -0.31
N LEU A 299 4.46 -25.49 -1.31
CA LEU A 299 4.06 -26.81 -1.81
C LEU A 299 5.21 -27.54 -2.52
N THR A 300 6.12 -26.86 -3.19
CA THR A 300 7.34 -27.50 -3.73
C THR A 300 8.09 -28.23 -2.63
N THR A 301 8.35 -27.55 -1.50
CA THR A 301 9.07 -28.15 -0.36
C THR A 301 8.27 -29.29 0.26
N TRP A 302 6.97 -29.07 0.49
CA TRP A 302 6.13 -30.07 1.12
C TRP A 302 5.97 -31.34 0.27
N TYR A 303 5.67 -31.21 -1.05
CA TYR A 303 5.59 -32.34 -1.95
C TYR A 303 6.92 -33.09 -2.06
N TYR A 304 8.05 -32.39 -2.04
CA TYR A 304 9.37 -33.03 -2.02
C TYR A 304 9.60 -33.85 -0.76
N GLU A 305 9.25 -33.31 0.42
CA GLU A 305 9.32 -34.04 1.71
C GLU A 305 8.42 -35.28 1.74
N GLN A 306 7.28 -35.25 0.98
CA GLN A 306 6.34 -36.40 0.84
C GLN A 306 6.68 -37.33 -0.32
N GLU A 307 7.86 -37.22 -0.94
CA GLU A 307 8.30 -37.98 -2.11
C GLU A 307 7.39 -37.86 -3.35
N ARG A 308 6.54 -36.86 -3.39
CA ARG A 308 5.61 -36.53 -4.50
C ARG A 308 6.34 -35.66 -5.54
N TYR A 309 7.39 -36.18 -6.14
CA TYR A 309 8.32 -35.41 -6.99
C TYR A 309 7.69 -34.80 -8.25
N LYS A 310 6.63 -35.41 -8.78
CA LYS A 310 5.92 -34.85 -9.97
C LYS A 310 5.22 -33.56 -9.64
N GLU A 311 4.52 -33.54 -8.52
CA GLU A 311 3.82 -32.35 -8.02
C GLU A 311 4.82 -31.30 -7.57
N ALA A 312 5.88 -31.66 -6.87
CA ALA A 312 6.95 -30.77 -6.49
C ALA A 312 7.57 -30.07 -7.72
N LYS A 313 7.86 -30.84 -8.77
CA LYS A 313 8.40 -30.29 -10.02
C LYS A 313 7.45 -29.28 -10.66
N LYS A 314 6.16 -29.58 -10.72
CA LYS A 314 5.15 -28.66 -11.29
C LYS A 314 5.11 -27.33 -10.54
N CYS A 315 5.08 -27.37 -9.21
CA CYS A 315 5.09 -26.15 -8.40
C CYS A 315 6.41 -25.37 -8.57
N ALA A 316 7.55 -26.04 -8.64
CA ALA A 316 8.84 -25.41 -8.88
C ALA A 316 8.92 -24.72 -10.25
N GLU A 317 8.34 -25.33 -11.29
CA GLU A 317 8.24 -24.72 -12.63
C GLU A 317 7.44 -23.43 -12.60
N GLU A 318 6.32 -23.37 -11.83
CA GLU A 318 5.54 -22.12 -11.66
C GLU A 318 6.34 -21.06 -10.89
N VAL A 319 7.06 -21.44 -9.83
CA VAL A 319 7.96 -20.52 -9.10
C VAL A 319 8.99 -19.90 -10.04
N LEU A 320 9.64 -20.71 -10.87
CA LEU A 320 10.65 -20.24 -11.84
C LEU A 320 10.03 -19.36 -12.95
N SER A 321 8.77 -19.63 -13.34
CA SER A 321 8.10 -18.84 -14.36
C SER A 321 7.77 -17.41 -13.89
N VAL A 322 7.52 -17.23 -12.60
CA VAL A 322 7.19 -15.94 -11.97
C VAL A 322 8.45 -15.18 -11.54
N GLY A 323 9.49 -15.91 -11.10
CA GLY A 323 10.75 -15.31 -10.61
C GLY A 323 11.65 -14.70 -11.69
N GLY A 324 11.22 -14.69 -12.97
CA GLY A 324 11.86 -13.96 -14.06
C GLY A 324 11.43 -12.50 -14.19
N ASP A 325 10.41 -12.08 -13.47
CA ASP A 325 9.96 -10.68 -13.41
C ASP A 325 10.37 -10.07 -12.07
N ASP A 326 11.43 -9.27 -12.07
CA ASP A 326 12.01 -8.61 -10.88
C ASP A 326 11.01 -7.71 -10.11
N THR A 327 9.84 -7.42 -10.69
CA THR A 327 8.82 -6.54 -10.10
C THR A 327 8.07 -7.17 -8.92
N PHE A 328 8.06 -8.49 -8.78
CA PHE A 328 7.34 -9.17 -7.68
C PHE A 328 8.19 -9.34 -6.42
N LEU A 329 9.52 -9.34 -6.55
CA LEU A 329 10.44 -9.44 -5.40
C LEU A 329 10.50 -8.13 -4.60
N ASP A 330 10.26 -6.98 -5.25
CA ASP A 330 10.24 -5.67 -4.59
C ASP A 330 8.97 -5.43 -3.73
N THR A 331 7.90 -6.20 -3.96
CA THR A 331 6.67 -6.13 -3.15
C THR A 331 6.67 -7.06 -1.94
N LEU A 332 7.66 -7.97 -1.83
CA LEU A 332 7.77 -8.95 -0.74
C LEU A 332 8.96 -8.71 0.20
N GLN A 333 9.74 -7.64 -0.01
CA GLN A 333 10.76 -7.13 0.91
C GLN A 333 10.20 -6.04 1.78
#